data_c941f0be0446bd58a7c0c67b5afc762b
#
_entry.id   c941f0be0446bd58a7c0c67b5afc762b
#
_cell.length_a   1.000
_cell.length_b   1.000
_cell.length_c   1.000
_cell.angle_alpha   90.00
_cell.angle_beta   90.00
_cell.angle_gamma   90.00
#
_symmetry.space_group_name_H-M   'P 1'
#
loop_
_entity.id
_entity.type
_entity.pdbx_description
1 polymer ?
#
loop_
_entity_poly.entity_id
_entity_poly.type
_entity_poly.pdbx_seq_one_letter_code
_entity_poly.pdbx_strand_id
1 'polypeptide(L)'
;EETRAQMEREKLKSNMLRSISHDFRTPLTGIMGAAGLLKEADELDARVRKELAGEIQEQSVWLMRLMENILNMTKLESEEFEIRKNQEVVDDLIYEAVSHIIGLREKRRFEIKLPSELIVVNVDGKLMVQVLVNLLDNAMKHTGENGWICIEARYDAGKVWISVEDDGDGIQEDLKENIFDEFVTRSDEKGDRQRGIGLGLAICKAVVNAHGGNICAENR
;
A
#
# COMPACT_ATOMS: atom_id res chain seq x y z
N GLU A 1 30.24 -20.02 3.62
CA GLU A 1 29.30 -19.11 2.88
C GLU A 1 27.83 -19.35 3.30
N GLU A 2 27.40 -20.61 3.37
CA GLU A 2 26.02 -21.00 3.76
C GLU A 2 25.62 -20.49 5.16
N THR A 3 26.52 -20.57 6.13
CA THR A 3 26.30 -20.10 7.51
C THR A 3 26.13 -18.59 7.61
N ARG A 4 26.79 -17.83 6.74
CA ARG A 4 26.70 -16.35 6.73
C ARG A 4 25.38 -15.89 6.14
N ALA A 5 24.94 -16.51 5.04
CA ALA A 5 23.64 -16.25 4.43
C ALA A 5 22.47 -16.60 5.37
N GLN A 6 22.62 -17.68 6.14
CA GLN A 6 21.63 -18.10 7.13
C GLN A 6 21.54 -17.13 8.32
N MET A 7 22.68 -16.66 8.83
CA MET A 7 22.72 -15.62 9.87
C MET A 7 22.15 -14.28 9.39
N GLU A 8 22.40 -13.89 8.15
CA GLU A 8 21.83 -12.68 7.56
C GLU A 8 20.32 -12.77 7.43
N ARG A 9 19.78 -13.91 6.99
CA ARG A 9 18.33 -14.18 6.93
C ARG A 9 17.67 -14.14 8.32
N GLU A 10 18.29 -14.76 9.33
CA GLU A 10 17.77 -14.71 10.71
C GLU A 10 17.77 -13.29 11.27
N LYS A 11 18.81 -12.51 10.99
CA LYS A 11 18.91 -11.11 11.41
C LYS A 11 17.85 -10.24 10.73
N LEU A 12 17.61 -10.44 9.43
CA LEU A 12 16.54 -9.79 8.68
C LEU A 12 15.17 -10.13 9.29
N LYS A 13 14.90 -11.42 9.53
CA LYS A 13 13.66 -11.89 10.16
C LYS A 13 13.43 -11.30 11.56
N SER A 14 14.48 -11.20 12.35
CA SER A 14 14.42 -10.59 13.70
C SER A 14 14.14 -9.08 13.62
N ASN A 15 14.78 -8.37 12.71
CA ASN A 15 14.54 -6.95 12.48
C ASN A 15 13.11 -6.70 11.97
N MET A 16 12.62 -7.56 11.06
CA MET A 16 11.25 -7.57 10.57
C MET A 16 10.24 -7.68 11.71
N LEU A 17 10.38 -8.68 12.58
CA LEU A 17 9.48 -8.87 13.73
C LEU A 17 9.48 -7.66 14.68
N ARG A 18 10.64 -7.02 14.86
CA ARG A 18 10.74 -5.80 15.68
C ARG A 18 10.03 -4.63 15.05
N SER A 19 10.22 -4.39 13.74
CA SER A 19 9.54 -3.32 13.00
C SER A 19 8.03 -3.53 13.01
N ILE A 20 7.57 -4.73 12.65
CA ILE A 20 6.16 -5.11 12.70
C ILE A 20 5.55 -4.86 14.08
N SER A 21 6.23 -5.29 15.15
CA SER A 21 5.75 -5.11 16.53
C SER A 21 5.61 -3.63 16.92
N HIS A 22 6.55 -2.78 16.47
CA HIS A 22 6.49 -1.35 16.68
C HIS A 22 5.31 -0.73 15.94
N ASP A 23 5.13 -1.11 14.67
CA ASP A 23 4.13 -0.52 13.79
C ASP A 23 2.71 -0.99 14.12
N PHE A 24 2.54 -2.16 14.75
CA PHE A 24 1.27 -2.55 15.38
C PHE A 24 0.97 -1.75 16.64
N ARG A 25 1.99 -1.44 17.45
CA ARG A 25 1.80 -0.78 18.74
C ARG A 25 1.26 0.65 18.59
N THR A 26 1.75 1.39 17.61
CA THR A 26 1.37 2.79 17.38
C THR A 26 -0.13 2.96 17.15
N PRO A 27 -0.77 2.32 16.14
CA PRO A 27 -2.21 2.45 15.92
C PRO A 27 -3.04 1.84 17.06
N LEU A 28 -2.58 0.74 17.65
CA LEU A 28 -3.28 0.17 18.82
C LEU A 28 -3.31 1.15 19.99
N THR A 29 -2.21 1.87 20.24
CA THR A 29 -2.17 2.92 21.27
C THR A 29 -3.12 4.06 20.93
N GLY A 30 -3.19 4.49 19.67
CA GLY A 30 -4.16 5.49 19.21
C GLY A 30 -5.62 5.05 19.42
N ILE A 31 -5.95 3.83 19.00
CA ILE A 31 -7.28 3.24 19.20
C ILE A 31 -7.64 3.18 20.68
N MET A 32 -6.72 2.70 21.52
CA MET A 32 -6.95 2.60 22.97
C MET A 32 -7.12 3.98 23.60
N GLY A 33 -6.33 4.98 23.19
CA GLY A 33 -6.43 6.35 23.66
C GLY A 33 -7.77 6.99 23.28
N ALA A 34 -8.16 6.92 22.02
CA ALA A 34 -9.43 7.47 21.54
C ALA A 34 -10.63 6.78 22.18
N ALA A 35 -10.59 5.45 22.31
CA ALA A 35 -11.64 4.68 23.00
C ALA A 35 -11.71 4.99 24.50
N GLY A 36 -10.56 5.21 25.17
CA GLY A 36 -10.49 5.66 26.56
C GLY A 36 -11.17 7.01 26.75
N LEU A 37 -10.87 7.99 25.93
CA LEU A 37 -11.52 9.31 25.97
C LEU A 37 -13.02 9.23 25.72
N LEU A 38 -13.46 8.39 24.77
CA LEU A 38 -14.89 8.16 24.53
C LEU A 38 -15.61 7.53 25.74
N LYS A 39 -14.92 6.69 26.52
CA LYS A 39 -15.46 5.99 27.68
C LYS A 39 -15.51 6.86 28.93
N GLU A 40 -14.50 7.71 29.17
CA GLU A 40 -14.33 8.46 30.41
C GLU A 40 -15.06 9.80 30.44
N ALA A 41 -15.38 10.35 29.28
CA ALA A 41 -16.03 11.67 29.20
C ALA A 41 -17.55 11.53 29.13
N ASP A 42 -18.23 11.87 30.24
CA ASP A 42 -19.71 11.86 30.35
C ASP A 42 -20.37 12.89 29.39
N GLU A 43 -19.70 14.00 29.06
CA GLU A 43 -20.19 15.06 28.16
C GLU A 43 -19.14 15.40 27.11
N LEU A 44 -19.00 14.60 26.06
CA LEU A 44 -18.23 14.97 24.85
C LEU A 44 -19.14 15.69 23.84
N ASP A 45 -18.64 16.80 23.30
CA ASP A 45 -19.22 17.41 22.11
C ASP A 45 -19.40 16.36 20.98
N ALA A 46 -20.54 16.39 20.31
CA ALA A 46 -20.84 15.47 19.21
C ALA A 46 -19.78 15.48 18.11
N ARG A 47 -19.13 16.63 17.86
CA ARG A 47 -18.02 16.78 16.93
C ARG A 47 -16.80 16.00 17.40
N VAL A 48 -16.37 16.19 18.65
CA VAL A 48 -15.21 15.47 19.23
C VAL A 48 -15.45 13.96 19.24
N ARG A 49 -16.67 13.53 19.56
CA ARG A 49 -17.05 12.11 19.52
C ARG A 49 -16.91 11.53 18.12
N LYS A 50 -17.34 12.27 17.08
CA LYS A 50 -17.21 11.86 15.68
C LYS A 50 -15.75 11.81 15.23
N GLU A 51 -14.93 12.76 15.65
CA GLU A 51 -13.49 12.80 15.36
C GLU A 51 -12.78 11.57 15.98
N LEU A 52 -13.01 11.28 17.25
CA LEU A 52 -12.43 10.11 17.95
C LEU A 52 -12.88 8.79 17.32
N ALA A 53 -14.16 8.67 16.95
CA ALA A 53 -14.67 7.48 16.28
C ALA A 53 -14.04 7.31 14.89
N GLY A 54 -13.83 8.42 14.16
CA GLY A 54 -13.12 8.44 12.89
C GLY A 54 -11.66 7.98 13.04
N GLU A 55 -10.95 8.46 14.05
CA GLU A 55 -9.58 8.04 14.35
C GLU A 55 -9.48 6.54 14.63
N ILE A 56 -10.41 6.00 15.43
CA ILE A 56 -10.47 4.54 15.70
C ILE A 56 -10.68 3.76 14.41
N GLN A 57 -11.60 4.22 13.55
CA GLN A 57 -11.89 3.57 12.29
C GLN A 57 -10.68 3.57 11.35
N GLU A 58 -10.02 4.73 11.17
CA GLU A 58 -8.83 4.87 10.32
C GLU A 58 -7.68 3.96 10.78
N GLN A 59 -7.37 3.96 12.08
CA GLN A 59 -6.33 3.12 12.66
C GLN A 59 -6.66 1.62 12.53
N SER A 60 -7.93 1.24 12.65
CA SER A 60 -8.37 -0.15 12.48
C SER A 60 -8.24 -0.61 11.03
N VAL A 61 -8.64 0.20 10.06
CA VAL A 61 -8.48 -0.09 8.63
C VAL A 61 -7.00 -0.21 8.27
N TRP A 62 -6.16 0.66 8.82
CA TRP A 62 -4.71 0.59 8.61
C TRP A 62 -4.11 -0.72 9.14
N LEU A 63 -4.51 -1.15 10.37
CA LEU A 63 -4.07 -2.43 10.95
C LEU A 63 -4.50 -3.63 10.11
N MET A 64 -5.71 -3.62 9.57
CA MET A 64 -6.20 -4.69 8.69
C MET A 64 -5.34 -4.78 7.43
N ARG A 65 -5.04 -3.67 6.77
CA ARG A 65 -4.17 -3.63 5.59
C ARG A 65 -2.77 -4.14 5.91
N LEU A 66 -2.22 -3.76 7.06
CA LEU A 66 -0.92 -4.23 7.51
C LEU A 66 -0.91 -5.76 7.68
N MET A 67 -1.92 -6.32 8.33
CA MET A 67 -2.07 -7.76 8.51
C MET A 67 -2.19 -8.49 7.16
N GLU A 68 -2.99 -7.97 6.24
CA GLU A 68 -3.14 -8.52 4.89
C GLU A 68 -1.80 -8.51 4.13
N ASN A 69 -1.04 -7.42 4.23
CA ASN A 69 0.27 -7.32 3.62
C ASN A 69 1.24 -8.38 4.15
N ILE A 70 1.30 -8.59 5.47
CA ILE A 70 2.15 -9.62 6.08
C ILE A 70 1.71 -11.02 5.65
N LEU A 71 0.40 -11.29 5.65
CA LEU A 71 -0.14 -12.59 5.24
C LEU A 71 0.16 -12.88 3.76
N ASN A 72 0.08 -11.89 2.89
CA ASN A 72 0.36 -12.08 1.48
C ASN A 72 1.85 -12.27 1.22
N MET A 73 2.71 -11.55 1.94
CA MET A 73 4.15 -11.76 1.88
C MET A 73 4.54 -13.17 2.30
N THR A 74 4.03 -13.66 3.44
CA THR A 74 4.30 -15.03 3.91
C THR A 74 3.76 -16.09 2.97
N LYS A 75 2.63 -15.85 2.30
CA LYS A 75 2.09 -16.75 1.28
C LYS A 75 2.97 -16.78 0.03
N LEU A 76 3.40 -15.61 -0.48
CA LEU A 76 4.25 -15.51 -1.67
C LEU A 76 5.63 -16.13 -1.47
N GLU A 77 6.14 -16.22 -0.24
CA GLU A 77 7.38 -16.89 0.12
C GLU A 77 7.23 -18.43 0.24
N SER A 78 5.99 -18.94 0.33
CA SER A 78 5.76 -20.37 0.45
C SER A 78 5.85 -21.05 -0.92
N GLU A 79 6.59 -22.17 -1.00
CA GLU A 79 6.72 -22.99 -2.23
C GLU A 79 5.39 -23.59 -2.70
N GLU A 80 4.35 -23.60 -1.84
CA GLU A 80 3.01 -24.14 -2.11
C GLU A 80 2.02 -23.06 -2.63
N PHE A 81 2.45 -21.82 -2.81
CA PHE A 81 1.55 -20.74 -3.21
C PHE A 81 1.22 -20.81 -4.70
N GLU A 82 0.03 -21.27 -5.03
CA GLU A 82 -0.52 -21.23 -6.38
C GLU A 82 -1.33 -19.94 -6.61
N ILE A 83 -0.89 -19.14 -7.58
CA ILE A 83 -1.63 -17.97 -8.05
C ILE A 83 -2.83 -18.46 -8.87
N ARG A 84 -4.02 -18.04 -8.49
CA ARG A 84 -5.26 -18.40 -9.19
C ARG A 84 -5.59 -17.37 -10.28
N LYS A 85 -4.94 -17.49 -11.41
CA LYS A 85 -5.15 -16.59 -12.55
C LYS A 85 -6.50 -16.88 -13.23
N ASN A 86 -7.27 -15.82 -13.45
CA ASN A 86 -8.51 -15.80 -14.23
C ASN A 86 -8.44 -14.69 -15.27
N GLN A 87 -9.36 -14.73 -16.23
CA GLN A 87 -9.53 -13.61 -17.16
C GLN A 87 -10.24 -12.48 -16.42
N GLU A 88 -9.54 -11.38 -16.22
CA GLU A 88 -10.02 -10.20 -15.53
C GLU A 88 -10.01 -8.99 -16.45
N VAL A 89 -11.04 -8.15 -16.33
CA VAL A 89 -11.12 -6.88 -17.06
C VAL A 89 -10.32 -5.82 -16.31
N VAL A 90 -9.40 -5.15 -16.99
CA VAL A 90 -8.50 -4.16 -16.37
C VAL A 90 -9.28 -3.00 -15.76
N ASP A 91 -10.33 -2.55 -16.42
CA ASP A 91 -11.18 -1.46 -15.93
C ASP A 91 -11.84 -1.82 -14.59
N ASP A 92 -12.35 -3.05 -14.45
CA ASP A 92 -12.97 -3.53 -13.21
C ASP A 92 -11.96 -3.57 -12.06
N LEU A 93 -10.73 -4.06 -12.33
CA LEU A 93 -9.65 -4.06 -11.33
C LEU A 93 -9.30 -2.64 -10.86
N ILE A 94 -9.23 -1.68 -11.79
CA ILE A 94 -8.94 -0.28 -11.48
C ILE A 94 -10.08 0.34 -10.68
N TYR A 95 -11.34 0.16 -11.11
CA TYR A 95 -12.48 0.72 -10.38
C TYR A 95 -12.64 0.11 -8.99
N GLU A 96 -12.39 -1.19 -8.83
CA GLU A 96 -12.38 -1.84 -7.52
C GLU A 96 -11.29 -1.23 -6.63
N ALA A 97 -10.04 -1.15 -7.11
CA ALA A 97 -8.94 -0.56 -6.34
C ALA A 97 -9.23 0.89 -5.93
N VAL A 98 -9.76 1.68 -6.87
CA VAL A 98 -10.12 3.06 -6.64
C VAL A 98 -11.25 3.19 -5.61
N SER A 99 -12.21 2.26 -5.57
CA SER A 99 -13.30 2.25 -4.58
C SER A 99 -12.79 2.15 -3.14
N HIS A 100 -11.66 1.49 -2.92
CA HIS A 100 -11.02 1.35 -1.61
C HIS A 100 -10.41 2.64 -1.06
N ILE A 101 -10.21 3.67 -1.91
CA ILE A 101 -9.59 4.95 -1.52
C ILE A 101 -10.56 6.14 -1.63
N ILE A 102 -11.84 5.91 -1.98
CA ILE A 102 -12.83 6.97 -2.24
C ILE A 102 -12.98 7.96 -1.07
N GLY A 103 -12.94 7.49 0.18
CA GLY A 103 -13.06 8.34 1.37
C GLY A 103 -11.91 9.34 1.57
N LEU A 104 -10.77 9.15 0.90
CA LEU A 104 -9.58 9.99 1.01
C LEU A 104 -9.49 11.05 -0.11
N ARG A 105 -10.47 11.07 -1.01
CA ARG A 105 -10.43 11.87 -2.25
C ARG A 105 -10.93 13.32 -2.11
N GLU A 106 -11.63 13.68 -1.06
CA GLU A 106 -12.49 14.87 -1.01
C GLU A 106 -11.82 16.20 -1.40
N LYS A 107 -10.48 16.26 -1.47
CA LYS A 107 -9.77 17.51 -1.80
C LYS A 107 -8.76 17.38 -2.95
N ARG A 108 -8.48 16.17 -3.48
CA ARG A 108 -7.44 15.94 -4.50
C ARG A 108 -8.01 15.79 -5.89
N ARG A 109 -7.29 16.25 -6.90
CA ARG A 109 -7.63 15.98 -8.30
C ARG A 109 -7.22 14.55 -8.62
N PHE A 110 -8.21 13.72 -8.91
CA PHE A 110 -8.00 12.32 -9.24
C PHE A 110 -8.51 12.02 -10.65
N GLU A 111 -7.64 11.48 -11.49
CA GLU A 111 -7.95 11.14 -12.88
C GLU A 111 -7.83 9.63 -13.09
N ILE A 112 -8.76 9.06 -13.87
CA ILE A 112 -8.70 7.69 -14.35
C ILE A 112 -8.67 7.75 -15.86
N LYS A 113 -7.62 7.21 -16.47
CA LYS A 113 -7.46 7.15 -17.93
C LYS A 113 -7.48 5.68 -18.37
N LEU A 114 -8.52 5.33 -19.07
CA LEU A 114 -8.72 3.99 -19.60
C LEU A 114 -8.79 4.05 -21.14
N PRO A 115 -8.27 3.04 -21.83
CA PRO A 115 -8.40 2.96 -23.28
C PRO A 115 -9.88 2.73 -23.67
N SER A 116 -10.22 3.08 -24.90
CA SER A 116 -11.57 2.82 -25.43
C SER A 116 -11.85 1.34 -25.71
N GLU A 117 -10.80 0.54 -25.82
CA GLU A 117 -10.89 -0.90 -26.06
C GLU A 117 -10.83 -1.66 -24.75
N LEU A 118 -11.67 -2.69 -24.61
CA LEU A 118 -11.68 -3.56 -23.45
C LEU A 118 -10.37 -4.35 -23.37
N ILE A 119 -9.65 -4.20 -22.27
CA ILE A 119 -8.43 -4.97 -22.00
C ILE A 119 -8.74 -6.10 -21.02
N VAL A 120 -8.44 -7.33 -21.41
CA VAL A 120 -8.55 -8.52 -20.58
C VAL A 120 -7.16 -9.09 -20.31
N VAL A 121 -6.88 -9.39 -19.04
CA VAL A 121 -5.60 -9.94 -18.57
C VAL A 121 -5.83 -11.25 -17.81
N ASN A 122 -4.86 -12.17 -17.85
CA ASN A 122 -4.93 -13.42 -17.10
C ASN A 122 -4.14 -13.29 -15.79
N VAL A 123 -4.83 -12.87 -14.73
CA VAL A 123 -4.22 -12.54 -13.43
C VAL A 123 -5.09 -13.04 -12.27
N ASP A 124 -4.53 -13.06 -11.07
CA ASP A 124 -5.29 -13.16 -9.83
C ASP A 124 -5.83 -11.76 -9.49
N GLY A 125 -7.13 -11.55 -9.71
CA GLY A 125 -7.77 -10.25 -9.58
C GLY A 125 -7.61 -9.65 -8.19
N LYS A 126 -7.72 -10.47 -7.12
CA LYS A 126 -7.58 -9.99 -5.74
C LYS A 126 -6.18 -9.47 -5.44
N LEU A 127 -5.16 -10.20 -5.88
CA LEU A 127 -3.77 -9.79 -5.71
C LEU A 127 -3.47 -8.53 -6.55
N MET A 128 -4.01 -8.44 -7.75
CA MET A 128 -3.79 -7.28 -8.61
C MET A 128 -4.50 -6.03 -8.06
N VAL A 129 -5.73 -6.15 -7.59
CA VAL A 129 -6.43 -5.06 -6.88
C VAL A 129 -5.61 -4.58 -5.68
N GLN A 130 -5.02 -5.49 -4.90
CA GLN A 130 -4.15 -5.13 -3.78
C GLN A 130 -2.89 -4.36 -4.23
N VAL A 131 -2.25 -4.77 -5.35
CA VAL A 131 -1.14 -4.00 -5.94
C VAL A 131 -1.58 -2.58 -6.24
N LEU A 132 -2.72 -2.42 -6.92
CA LEU A 132 -3.24 -1.10 -7.29
C LEU A 132 -3.59 -0.25 -6.06
N VAL A 133 -4.22 -0.84 -5.04
CA VAL A 133 -4.53 -0.17 -3.77
C VAL A 133 -3.24 0.29 -3.09
N ASN A 134 -2.19 -0.55 -3.03
CA ASN A 134 -0.91 -0.18 -2.42
C ASN A 134 -0.23 0.99 -3.17
N LEU A 135 -0.26 0.98 -4.52
CA LEU A 135 0.30 2.07 -5.32
C LEU A 135 -0.49 3.37 -5.13
N LEU A 136 -1.81 3.29 -5.15
CA LEU A 136 -2.69 4.44 -4.94
C LEU A 136 -2.57 5.01 -3.51
N ASP A 137 -2.48 4.16 -2.49
CA ASP A 137 -2.27 4.58 -1.10
C ASP A 137 -0.91 5.26 -0.92
N ASN A 138 0.12 4.77 -1.63
CA ASN A 138 1.43 5.41 -1.65
C ASN A 138 1.36 6.80 -2.30
N ALA A 139 0.76 6.93 -3.48
CA ALA A 139 0.52 8.21 -4.14
C ALA A 139 -0.25 9.18 -3.23
N MET A 140 -1.31 8.71 -2.57
CA MET A 140 -2.11 9.51 -1.62
C MET A 140 -1.31 10.02 -0.43
N LYS A 141 -0.35 9.25 0.08
CA LYS A 141 0.51 9.65 1.22
C LYS A 141 1.54 10.70 0.84
N HIS A 142 2.05 10.63 -0.39
CA HIS A 142 3.12 11.52 -0.85
C HIS A 142 2.62 12.76 -1.60
N THR A 143 1.32 12.83 -1.89
CA THR A 143 0.67 13.96 -2.56
C THR A 143 0.00 14.88 -1.54
N GLY A 144 0.18 16.19 -1.67
CA GLY A 144 -0.48 17.20 -0.83
C GLY A 144 -2.01 17.20 -0.94
N GLU A 145 -2.70 17.92 -0.04
CA GLU A 145 -4.18 17.98 -0.01
C GLU A 145 -4.82 18.48 -1.31
N ASN A 146 -4.14 19.33 -2.07
CA ASN A 146 -4.62 19.89 -3.35
C ASN A 146 -3.88 19.27 -4.55
N GLY A 147 -3.14 18.20 -4.34
CA GLY A 147 -2.33 17.57 -5.36
C GLY A 147 -3.15 16.76 -6.37
N TRP A 148 -2.44 16.20 -7.33
CA TRP A 148 -2.98 15.46 -8.44
C TRP A 148 -2.47 14.01 -8.46
N ILE A 149 -3.37 13.08 -8.70
CA ILE A 149 -3.09 11.65 -8.84
C ILE A 149 -3.81 11.15 -10.08
N CYS A 150 -3.11 10.36 -10.90
CA CYS A 150 -3.66 9.72 -12.08
C CYS A 150 -3.38 8.22 -12.07
N ILE A 151 -4.38 7.41 -12.36
CA ILE A 151 -4.21 6.02 -12.72
C ILE A 151 -4.55 5.85 -14.21
N GLU A 152 -3.64 5.26 -14.97
CA GLU A 152 -3.79 5.05 -16.39
C GLU A 152 -3.54 3.60 -16.76
N ALA A 153 -4.40 3.03 -17.63
CA ALA A 153 -4.16 1.75 -18.28
C ALA A 153 -4.00 1.94 -19.78
N ARG A 154 -3.04 1.23 -20.37
CA ARG A 154 -2.80 1.22 -21.82
C ARG A 154 -2.35 -0.15 -22.29
N TYR A 155 -2.67 -0.46 -23.52
CA TYR A 155 -2.15 -1.64 -24.21
C TYR A 155 -1.14 -1.16 -25.26
N ASP A 156 0.08 -1.66 -25.20
CA ASP A 156 1.14 -1.32 -26.13
C ASP A 156 2.07 -2.52 -26.34
N ALA A 157 2.42 -2.78 -27.60
CA ALA A 157 3.37 -3.81 -28.02
C ALA A 157 3.10 -5.21 -27.39
N GLY A 158 1.83 -5.60 -27.25
CA GLY A 158 1.46 -6.90 -26.68
C GLY A 158 1.48 -6.97 -25.17
N LYS A 159 1.65 -5.83 -24.50
CA LYS A 159 1.69 -5.72 -23.02
C LYS A 159 0.64 -4.75 -22.52
N VAL A 160 0.12 -5.04 -21.35
CA VAL A 160 -0.73 -4.12 -20.59
C VAL A 160 0.14 -3.36 -19.60
N TRP A 161 0.03 -2.05 -19.64
CA TRP A 161 0.69 -1.14 -18.72
C TRP A 161 -0.37 -0.49 -17.83
N ILE A 162 -0.14 -0.52 -16.54
CA ILE A 162 -0.94 0.24 -15.57
C ILE A 162 0.03 1.14 -14.82
N SER A 163 -0.17 2.45 -14.87
CA SER A 163 0.65 3.43 -14.16
C SER A 163 -0.18 4.20 -13.13
N VAL A 164 0.44 4.49 -12.00
CA VAL A 164 -0.05 5.42 -10.99
C VAL A 164 0.94 6.56 -10.90
N GLU A 165 0.48 7.77 -11.12
CA GLU A 165 1.27 8.98 -11.15
C GLU A 165 0.75 9.97 -10.12
N ASP A 166 1.65 10.70 -9.49
CA ASP A 166 1.34 11.74 -8.51
C ASP A 166 2.25 12.97 -8.71
N ASP A 167 1.84 14.11 -8.19
CA ASP A 167 2.60 15.37 -8.17
C ASP A 167 3.27 15.64 -6.81
N GLY A 168 3.59 14.57 -6.07
CA GLY A 168 4.31 14.64 -4.80
C GLY A 168 5.79 14.99 -4.95
N ASP A 169 6.53 14.86 -3.85
CA ASP A 169 7.97 15.22 -3.79
C ASP A 169 8.88 14.31 -4.63
N GLY A 170 8.34 13.29 -5.25
CA GLY A 170 9.08 12.31 -6.03
C GLY A 170 9.94 11.37 -5.18
N ILE A 171 10.72 10.54 -5.85
CA ILE A 171 11.58 9.51 -5.27
C ILE A 171 12.99 10.06 -5.14
N GLN A 172 13.59 9.96 -3.94
CA GLN A 172 14.98 10.33 -3.71
C GLN A 172 15.92 9.42 -4.54
N GLU A 173 17.00 9.98 -5.08
CA GLU A 173 17.90 9.26 -6.00
C GLU A 173 18.52 8.01 -5.35
N ASP A 174 18.85 8.06 -4.07
CA ASP A 174 19.40 6.96 -3.29
C ASP A 174 18.41 5.82 -3.02
N LEU A 175 17.10 6.10 -3.14
CA LEU A 175 16.04 5.11 -2.94
C LEU A 175 15.55 4.48 -4.25
N LYS A 176 15.82 5.08 -5.42
CA LYS A 176 15.26 4.62 -6.70
C LYS A 176 15.54 3.16 -7.01
N GLU A 177 16.75 2.70 -6.74
CA GLU A 177 17.15 1.32 -7.01
C GLU A 177 16.50 0.31 -6.07
N ASN A 178 16.20 0.74 -4.84
CA ASN A 178 15.79 -0.14 -3.74
C ASN A 178 14.35 0.12 -3.24
N ILE A 179 13.60 1.00 -3.91
CA ILE A 179 12.26 1.42 -3.45
C ILE A 179 11.27 0.24 -3.35
N PHE A 180 11.50 -0.81 -4.12
CA PHE A 180 10.71 -2.05 -4.11
C PHE A 180 11.31 -3.13 -3.19
N ASP A 181 12.36 -2.84 -2.46
CA ASP A 181 12.91 -3.77 -1.50
C ASP A 181 12.17 -3.66 -0.16
N GLU A 182 12.22 -4.73 0.61
CA GLU A 182 11.54 -4.81 1.89
C GLU A 182 12.11 -3.80 2.89
N PHE A 183 11.21 -3.16 3.65
CA PHE A 183 11.55 -2.22 4.73
C PHE A 183 12.25 -0.94 4.28
N VAL A 184 12.25 -0.65 2.98
CA VAL A 184 12.74 0.63 2.47
C VAL A 184 11.66 1.68 2.71
N THR A 185 11.99 2.68 3.52
CA THR A 185 11.15 3.82 3.83
C THR A 185 11.96 5.09 3.79
N ARG A 186 11.33 6.20 3.48
CA ARG A 186 11.94 7.53 3.58
C ARG A 186 12.31 7.83 5.03
N SER A 187 13.57 8.17 5.30
CA SER A 187 14.04 8.61 6.62
C SER A 187 13.84 10.12 6.75
N ASP A 188 12.60 10.59 6.86
CA ASP A 188 12.37 12.00 7.18
C ASP A 188 12.49 12.20 8.70
N GLU A 189 13.32 13.16 9.10
CA GLU A 189 13.57 13.58 10.50
C GLU A 189 12.34 14.22 11.17
N LYS A 190 11.30 14.52 10.42
CA LYS A 190 10.03 15.08 10.93
C LYS A 190 9.11 13.93 11.28
N GLY A 191 8.93 13.69 12.58
CA GLY A 191 8.15 12.64 13.22
C GLY A 191 6.72 12.50 12.69
N ASP A 192 6.55 12.13 11.46
CA ASP A 192 5.27 12.05 10.79
C ASP A 192 4.57 10.73 11.11
N ARG A 193 3.32 10.83 11.56
CA ARG A 193 2.45 9.73 12.01
C ARG A 193 2.06 8.75 10.89
N GLN A 194 2.60 8.90 9.68
CA GLN A 194 2.24 8.13 8.48
C GLN A 194 3.34 7.21 7.95
N ARG A 195 4.30 6.78 8.78
CA ARG A 195 5.32 5.82 8.35
C ARG A 195 4.69 4.48 7.99
N GLY A 196 4.79 4.09 6.72
CA GLY A 196 4.53 2.72 6.29
C GLY A 196 5.73 1.82 6.62
N ILE A 197 5.49 0.51 6.82
CA ILE A 197 6.54 -0.49 7.13
C ILE A 197 7.54 -0.68 5.97
N GLY A 198 7.30 -0.09 4.81
CA GLY A 198 8.10 -0.36 3.61
C GLY A 198 7.83 -1.72 2.97
N LEU A 199 6.68 -2.35 3.29
CA LEU A 199 6.28 -3.63 2.71
C LEU A 199 5.36 -3.48 1.48
N GLY A 200 4.64 -2.37 1.35
CA GLY A 200 3.62 -2.22 0.29
C GLY A 200 4.21 -2.35 -1.12
N LEU A 201 5.29 -1.65 -1.41
CA LEU A 201 5.96 -1.71 -2.72
C LEU A 201 6.68 -3.05 -2.95
N ALA A 202 7.28 -3.64 -1.91
CA ALA A 202 7.89 -4.97 -1.99
C ALA A 202 6.85 -6.04 -2.36
N ILE A 203 5.66 -5.99 -1.78
CA ILE A 203 4.54 -6.86 -2.12
C ILE A 203 4.09 -6.61 -3.56
N CYS A 204 4.01 -5.37 -4.01
CA CYS A 204 3.69 -5.06 -5.40
C CYS A 204 4.68 -5.75 -6.35
N LYS A 205 5.99 -5.65 -6.09
CA LYS A 205 7.04 -6.31 -6.87
C LYS A 205 6.89 -7.83 -6.86
N ALA A 206 6.67 -8.42 -5.70
CA ALA A 206 6.50 -9.87 -5.56
C ALA A 206 5.27 -10.37 -6.33
N VAL A 207 4.12 -9.72 -6.18
CA VAL A 207 2.87 -10.08 -6.89
C VAL A 207 3.04 -9.92 -8.39
N VAL A 208 3.54 -8.78 -8.87
CA VAL A 208 3.72 -8.51 -10.30
C VAL A 208 4.69 -9.52 -10.92
N ASN A 209 5.83 -9.82 -10.26
CA ASN A 209 6.79 -10.82 -10.72
C ASN A 209 6.18 -12.22 -10.79
N ALA A 210 5.39 -12.61 -9.80
CA ALA A 210 4.69 -13.90 -9.76
C ALA A 210 3.65 -14.04 -10.89
N HIS A 211 3.15 -12.92 -11.42
CA HIS A 211 2.31 -12.90 -12.62
C HIS A 211 3.11 -12.88 -13.93
N GLY A 212 4.45 -12.80 -13.88
CA GLY A 212 5.34 -12.70 -15.05
C GLY A 212 5.45 -11.28 -15.60
N GLY A 213 5.03 -10.29 -14.81
CA GLY A 213 5.13 -8.86 -15.12
C GLY A 213 6.43 -8.25 -14.60
N ASN A 214 6.55 -6.93 -14.77
CA ASN A 214 7.62 -6.11 -14.23
C ASN A 214 7.03 -4.83 -13.65
N ILE A 215 7.63 -4.30 -12.59
CA ILE A 215 7.27 -3.03 -11.97
C ILE A 215 8.50 -2.14 -11.89
N CYS A 216 8.31 -0.85 -12.17
CA CYS A 216 9.36 0.16 -12.06
C CYS A 216 8.76 1.46 -11.52
N ALA A 217 9.63 2.34 -11.03
CA ALA A 217 9.27 3.67 -10.56
C ALA A 217 10.29 4.69 -11.05
N GLU A 218 9.80 5.86 -11.45
CA GLU A 218 10.63 6.94 -12.00
C GLU A 218 10.07 8.30 -11.62
N ASN A 219 10.91 9.30 -11.53
CA ASN A 219 10.51 10.70 -11.45
C ASN A 219 10.31 11.27 -12.86
N ARG A 220 9.29 12.08 -13.03
CA ARG A 220 9.06 12.86 -14.25
C ARG A 220 9.73 14.22 -14.19
#